data_c8bacb3355c2eca623eda163a0ae1fab
#
_entry.id   c8bacb3355c2eca623eda163a0ae1fab
#
_cell.length_a   1.000
_cell.length_b   1.000
_cell.length_c   1.000
_cell.angle_alpha   90.00
_cell.angle_beta   90.00
_cell.angle_gamma   90.00
#
_symmetry.space_group_name_H-M   'P 1'
#
loop_
_entity.id
_entity.type
_entity.pdbx_description
1 polymer ?
#
loop_
_entity_poly.entity_id
_entity_poly.type
_entity_poly.pdbx_seq_one_letter_code
_entity_poly.pdbx_strand_id
1 'polypeptide(L)'
;LFWTASGIELNVKATEIWVKIRSDYDVFEPWVDVIVDGVLSQRLMVNKGEQEICLFRNMERDKVRNVKLLRDTPAFPTDEKTLLQLLEVETDGEFLPLETPKLRLEVIGDSITSGEGGSGAGEEMTWNSFCFNAVDNYAYMAAKELGAVYNCISQSGWGVFCSWEGNEQQAIPLYYELSLI
;
A
#
# COMPACT_ATOMS: atom_id res chain seq x y z
N LEU A 1 1.81 6.22 -6.07
CA LEU A 1 1.14 5.02 -5.54
C LEU A 1 -0.37 5.22 -5.60
N PHE A 2 -1.10 4.32 -6.19
CA PHE A 2 -2.55 4.45 -6.38
C PHE A 2 -3.32 3.30 -5.72
N TRP A 3 -3.04 2.07 -6.13
CA TRP A 3 -3.72 0.90 -5.62
C TRP A 3 -3.28 0.53 -4.20
N THR A 4 -4.17 -0.08 -3.44
CA THR A 4 -3.87 -0.68 -2.13
C THR A 4 -2.68 -1.64 -2.26
N ALA A 5 -1.81 -1.63 -1.29
CA ALA A 5 -0.54 -2.36 -1.26
C ALA A 5 0.47 -2.02 -2.38
N SER A 6 0.20 -0.97 -3.21
CA SER A 6 1.24 -0.45 -4.11
C SER A 6 2.35 0.22 -3.32
N GLY A 7 3.60 0.06 -3.78
CA GLY A 7 4.73 0.62 -3.03
C GLY A 7 6.07 0.24 -3.59
N ILE A 8 7.05 0.19 -2.72
CA ILE A 8 8.42 -0.24 -3.01
C ILE A 8 8.82 -1.40 -2.10
N GLU A 9 9.68 -2.25 -2.63
CA GLU A 9 10.40 -3.27 -1.87
C GLU A 9 11.90 -3.13 -2.16
N LEU A 10 12.73 -3.20 -1.13
CA LEU A 10 14.15 -2.99 -1.19
C LEU A 10 14.88 -4.02 -0.32
N ASN A 11 16.02 -4.52 -0.81
CA ASN A 11 17.03 -5.14 0.04
C ASN A 11 18.14 -4.12 0.30
N VAL A 12 18.52 -3.95 1.54
CA VAL A 12 19.49 -2.92 1.96
C VAL A 12 20.40 -3.42 3.08
N LYS A 13 21.69 -3.03 3.00
CA LYS A 13 22.64 -3.12 4.11
C LYS A 13 22.92 -1.70 4.58
N ALA A 14 22.37 -1.31 5.74
CA ALA A 14 22.49 0.05 6.23
C ALA A 14 22.18 0.10 7.72
N THR A 15 22.50 1.23 8.38
CA THR A 15 22.03 1.50 9.74
C THR A 15 20.68 2.21 9.73
N GLU A 16 20.38 2.93 8.66
CA GLU A 16 19.08 3.63 8.51
C GLU A 16 18.66 3.77 7.05
N ILE A 17 17.35 3.94 6.85
CA ILE A 17 16.73 4.21 5.56
C ILE A 17 15.57 5.17 5.74
N TRP A 18 15.50 6.16 4.87
CA TRP A 18 14.50 7.20 4.83
C TRP A 18 13.85 7.27 3.46
N VAL A 19 12.58 7.62 3.44
CA VAL A 19 11.82 7.81 2.21
C VAL A 19 11.15 9.16 2.25
N LYS A 20 11.38 9.96 1.21
CA LYS A 20 10.69 11.22 0.99
C LYS A 20 9.45 10.96 0.15
N ILE A 21 8.30 11.37 0.64
CA ILE A 21 7.01 11.25 -0.02
C ILE A 21 6.32 12.60 -0.15
N ARG A 22 5.38 12.68 -1.10
CA ARG A 22 4.44 13.81 -1.23
C ARG A 22 3.03 13.26 -1.23
N SER A 23 2.14 13.92 -0.50
CA SER A 23 0.72 13.59 -0.46
C SER A 23 -0.16 14.83 -0.61
N ASP A 24 -1.33 14.63 -1.23
CA ASP A 24 -2.45 15.58 -1.20
C ASP A 24 -3.77 14.80 -1.14
N TYR A 25 -4.80 15.40 -0.57
CA TYR A 25 -6.16 14.87 -0.45
C TYR A 25 -7.09 15.98 -0.01
N ASP A 26 -8.38 15.86 -0.19
CA ASP A 26 -9.34 16.80 0.41
C ASP A 26 -9.94 16.25 1.70
N VAL A 27 -10.36 14.99 1.70
CA VAL A 27 -11.11 14.36 2.79
C VAL A 27 -10.41 13.13 3.35
N PHE A 28 -9.87 12.26 2.46
CA PHE A 28 -9.38 10.95 2.84
C PHE A 28 -7.87 10.89 2.80
N GLU A 29 -7.26 11.00 3.96
CA GLU A 29 -5.82 10.89 4.12
C GLU A 29 -5.32 9.49 3.74
N PRO A 30 -4.23 9.36 2.98
CA PRO A 30 -3.59 8.08 2.77
C PRO A 30 -2.85 7.61 4.02
N TRP A 31 -2.77 6.30 4.16
CA TRP A 31 -1.96 5.62 5.16
C TRP A 31 -0.91 4.77 4.46
N VAL A 32 0.21 4.54 5.12
CA VAL A 32 1.30 3.70 4.63
C VAL A 32 1.75 2.72 5.69
N ASP A 33 2.16 1.54 5.23
CA ASP A 33 2.73 0.48 6.04
C ASP A 33 4.22 0.37 5.78
N VAL A 34 5.01 0.31 6.85
CA VAL A 34 6.43 -0.02 6.82
C VAL A 34 6.62 -1.44 7.31
N ILE A 35 7.16 -2.29 6.46
CA ILE A 35 7.43 -3.69 6.77
C ILE A 35 8.93 -3.91 6.72
N VAL A 36 9.50 -4.46 7.80
CA VAL A 36 10.93 -4.78 7.90
C VAL A 36 11.08 -6.28 8.17
N ASP A 37 11.82 -6.97 7.34
CA ASP A 37 12.04 -8.43 7.42
C ASP A 37 10.71 -9.23 7.55
N GLY A 38 9.67 -8.79 6.82
CA GLY A 38 8.34 -9.42 6.81
C GLY A 38 7.44 -9.10 8.00
N VAL A 39 7.85 -8.19 8.89
CA VAL A 39 7.08 -7.74 10.06
C VAL A 39 6.60 -6.31 9.85
N LEU A 40 5.30 -6.07 10.02
CA LEU A 40 4.73 -4.72 10.05
C LEU A 40 5.32 -3.98 11.26
N SER A 41 6.17 -3.00 10.99
CA SER A 41 6.88 -2.22 12.03
C SER A 41 6.19 -0.89 12.33
N GLN A 42 5.54 -0.30 11.33
CA GLN A 42 4.84 0.98 11.48
C GLN A 42 3.65 1.02 10.53
N ARG A 43 2.57 1.65 10.96
CA ARG A 43 1.42 2.06 10.18
C ARG A 43 1.20 3.55 10.43
N LEU A 44 1.30 4.36 9.38
CA LEU A 44 1.41 5.82 9.51
C LEU A 44 0.36 6.53 8.65
N MET A 45 -0.34 7.47 9.27
CA MET A 45 -1.13 8.46 8.55
C MET A 45 -0.19 9.44 7.83
N VAL A 46 -0.49 9.75 6.57
CA VAL A 46 0.32 10.66 5.75
C VAL A 46 -0.34 12.03 5.70
N ASN A 47 0.38 13.06 6.15
CA ASN A 47 -0.09 14.44 6.06
C ASN A 47 0.06 15.01 4.64
N LYS A 48 -0.69 16.09 4.34
CA LYS A 48 -0.52 16.84 3.08
C LYS A 48 0.88 17.45 2.99
N GLY A 49 1.40 17.52 1.76
CA GLY A 49 2.70 18.09 1.46
C GLY A 49 3.83 17.05 1.39
N GLU A 50 5.04 17.52 1.48
CA GLU A 50 6.24 16.66 1.48
C GLU A 50 6.65 16.35 2.91
N GLN A 51 7.03 15.09 3.14
CA GLN A 51 7.54 14.62 4.43
C GLN A 51 8.49 13.46 4.25
N GLU A 52 9.32 13.24 5.27
CA GLU A 52 10.24 12.10 5.34
C GLU A 52 9.73 11.06 6.32
N ILE A 53 9.80 9.81 5.93
CA ILE A 53 9.45 8.65 6.75
C ILE A 53 10.72 7.84 7.00
N CYS A 54 11.06 7.66 8.28
CA CYS A 54 12.09 6.73 8.69
C CYS A 54 11.54 5.31 8.63
N LEU A 55 12.08 4.48 7.75
CA LEU A 55 11.66 3.08 7.66
C LEU A 55 12.28 2.24 8.78
N PHE A 56 13.56 2.48 9.06
CA PHE A 56 14.25 2.02 10.27
C PHE A 56 15.51 2.86 10.53
N ARG A 57 16.01 2.82 11.75
CA ARG A 57 17.30 3.40 12.14
C ARG A 57 17.96 2.64 13.29
N ASN A 58 19.26 2.88 13.47
CA ASN A 58 20.10 2.22 14.49
C ASN A 58 20.13 0.68 14.35
N MET A 59 19.98 0.18 13.11
CA MET A 59 20.11 -1.24 12.81
C MET A 59 21.56 -1.66 12.58
N GLU A 60 21.83 -2.96 12.67
CA GLU A 60 23.12 -3.55 12.35
C GLU A 60 23.45 -3.37 10.86
N ARG A 61 24.57 -2.68 10.55
CA ARG A 61 24.95 -2.28 9.20
C ARG A 61 25.16 -3.45 8.25
N ASP A 62 25.82 -4.50 8.70
CA ASP A 62 26.24 -5.62 7.84
C ASP A 62 25.13 -6.64 7.57
N LYS A 63 24.01 -6.52 8.24
CA LYS A 63 22.87 -7.41 8.04
C LYS A 63 21.98 -6.90 6.90
N VAL A 64 21.74 -7.75 5.91
CA VAL A 64 20.76 -7.47 4.85
C VAL A 64 19.36 -7.44 5.45
N ARG A 65 18.62 -6.37 5.16
CA ARG A 65 17.22 -6.21 5.55
C ARG A 65 16.35 -6.12 4.30
N ASN A 66 15.22 -6.82 4.30
CA ASN A 66 14.15 -6.57 3.34
C ASN A 66 13.20 -5.53 3.92
N VAL A 67 12.96 -4.47 3.17
CA VAL A 67 12.11 -3.34 3.60
C VAL A 67 11.07 -3.06 2.54
N LYS A 68 9.82 -2.88 2.97
CA LYS A 68 8.73 -2.43 2.11
C LYS A 68 8.10 -1.16 2.69
N LEU A 69 7.75 -0.24 1.80
CA LEU A 69 6.82 0.85 2.08
C LEU A 69 5.63 0.68 1.15
N LEU A 70 4.47 0.40 1.70
CA LEU A 70 3.25 0.12 0.95
C LEU A 70 2.17 1.14 1.27
N ARG A 71 1.36 1.51 0.28
CA ARG A 71 0.13 2.25 0.49
C ARG A 71 -0.90 1.34 1.16
N ASP A 72 -1.39 1.72 2.33
CA ASP A 72 -2.34 0.94 3.10
C ASP A 72 -3.80 1.16 2.65
N THR A 73 -4.15 2.38 2.27
CA THR A 73 -5.49 2.75 1.84
C THR A 73 -5.61 2.81 0.32
N PRO A 74 -6.77 2.51 -0.29
CA PRO A 74 -6.99 2.77 -1.71
C PRO A 74 -6.96 4.28 -2.01
N ALA A 75 -6.85 4.64 -3.29
CA ALA A 75 -7.21 5.97 -3.73
C ALA A 75 -8.74 6.07 -3.76
N PHE A 76 -9.31 7.08 -3.11
CA PHE A 76 -10.76 7.23 -3.03
C PHE A 76 -11.27 8.03 -4.22
N PRO A 77 -12.18 7.48 -5.06
CA PRO A 77 -12.65 8.15 -6.30
C PRO A 77 -13.39 9.46 -6.05
N THR A 78 -13.92 9.66 -4.84
CA THR A 78 -14.63 10.87 -4.44
C THR A 78 -13.70 11.97 -3.93
N ASP A 79 -12.41 11.69 -3.81
CA ASP A 79 -11.39 12.66 -3.42
C ASP A 79 -10.48 12.95 -4.63
N GLU A 80 -10.81 13.99 -5.38
CA GLU A 80 -10.13 14.35 -6.63
C GLU A 80 -8.65 14.73 -6.46
N LYS A 81 -8.26 15.09 -5.22
CA LYS A 81 -6.87 15.43 -4.91
C LYS A 81 -6.06 14.26 -4.36
N THR A 82 -6.65 13.07 -4.24
CA THR A 82 -5.93 11.94 -3.66
C THR A 82 -4.63 11.66 -4.39
N LEU A 83 -3.52 11.92 -3.73
CA LEU A 83 -2.18 11.78 -4.25
C LEU A 83 -1.27 11.16 -3.21
N LEU A 84 -0.47 10.18 -3.62
CA LEU A 84 0.65 9.68 -2.83
C LEU A 84 1.81 9.35 -3.78
N GLN A 85 2.88 10.12 -3.70
CA GLN A 85 4.08 9.97 -4.53
C GLN A 85 5.28 9.63 -3.68
N LEU A 86 6.07 8.66 -4.14
CA LEU A 86 7.41 8.42 -3.69
C LEU A 86 8.34 9.36 -4.46
N LEU A 87 9.15 10.15 -3.77
CA LEU A 87 10.05 11.11 -4.39
C LEU A 87 11.49 10.62 -4.35
N GLU A 88 11.96 10.15 -3.20
CA GLU A 88 13.36 9.81 -2.97
C GLU A 88 13.49 8.72 -1.91
N VAL A 89 14.55 7.94 -2.00
CA VAL A 89 14.94 6.97 -0.98
C VAL A 89 16.39 7.24 -0.63
N GLU A 90 16.66 7.48 0.65
CA GLU A 90 18.01 7.76 1.17
C GLU A 90 18.43 6.69 2.17
N THR A 91 19.72 6.34 2.14
CA THR A 91 20.31 5.41 3.10
C THR A 91 21.79 5.73 3.30
N ASP A 92 22.32 5.37 4.45
CA ASP A 92 23.75 5.45 4.77
C ASP A 92 24.54 4.21 4.30
N GLY A 93 23.91 3.32 3.54
CA GLY A 93 24.47 2.05 3.10
C GLY A 93 24.31 1.75 1.61
N GLU A 94 24.09 0.50 1.27
CA GLU A 94 23.99 0.02 -0.11
C GLU A 94 22.69 -0.75 -0.36
N PHE A 95 22.09 -0.56 -1.54
CA PHE A 95 20.99 -1.37 -2.02
C PHE A 95 21.50 -2.64 -2.69
N LEU A 96 20.75 -3.74 -2.47
CA LEU A 96 21.08 -5.05 -3.02
C LEU A 96 19.94 -5.52 -3.93
N PRO A 97 20.23 -6.39 -4.91
CA PRO A 97 19.19 -6.96 -5.76
C PRO A 97 18.13 -7.70 -4.96
N LEU A 98 16.88 -7.58 -5.40
CA LEU A 98 15.80 -8.46 -4.95
C LEU A 98 15.88 -9.80 -5.67
N GLU A 99 15.47 -10.86 -5.00
CA GLU A 99 15.33 -12.16 -5.65
C GLU A 99 14.20 -12.11 -6.69
N THR A 100 14.40 -12.79 -7.82
CA THR A 100 13.34 -12.93 -8.81
C THR A 100 12.22 -13.80 -8.23
N PRO A 101 10.99 -13.30 -8.13
CA PRO A 101 9.90 -14.06 -7.57
C PRO A 101 9.54 -15.26 -8.45
N LYS A 102 9.29 -16.41 -7.84
CA LYS A 102 8.83 -17.62 -8.54
C LYS A 102 7.34 -17.58 -8.86
N LEU A 103 6.59 -16.84 -8.07
CA LEU A 103 5.14 -16.71 -8.19
C LEU A 103 4.75 -15.24 -8.11
N ARG A 104 3.81 -14.86 -8.96
CA ARG A 104 3.15 -13.53 -8.92
C ARG A 104 1.67 -13.77 -8.74
N LEU A 105 1.06 -13.09 -7.78
CA LEU A 105 -0.36 -13.15 -7.51
C LEU A 105 -0.96 -11.77 -7.77
N GLU A 106 -1.86 -11.69 -8.73
CA GLU A 106 -2.69 -10.52 -8.95
C GLU A 106 -4.10 -10.79 -8.42
N VAL A 107 -4.58 -9.89 -7.56
CA VAL A 107 -5.92 -9.98 -6.97
C VAL A 107 -6.71 -8.76 -7.37
N ILE A 108 -7.88 -9.01 -7.95
CA ILE A 108 -8.79 -7.97 -8.42
C ILE A 108 -10.06 -8.04 -7.57
N GLY A 109 -10.50 -6.91 -7.02
CA GLY A 109 -11.67 -6.93 -6.15
C GLY A 109 -12.14 -5.56 -5.68
N ASP A 110 -13.02 -5.59 -4.73
CA ASP A 110 -13.69 -4.45 -4.13
C ASP A 110 -13.07 -4.01 -2.79
N SER A 111 -13.89 -3.48 -1.90
CA SER A 111 -13.50 -3.00 -0.57
C SER A 111 -12.87 -4.08 0.31
N ILE A 112 -13.36 -5.31 0.26
CA ILE A 112 -12.82 -6.41 1.07
C ILE A 112 -11.37 -6.70 0.63
N THR A 113 -11.11 -6.66 -0.68
CA THR A 113 -9.77 -6.83 -1.25
C THR A 113 -8.88 -5.63 -0.96
N SER A 114 -9.46 -4.43 -0.84
CA SER A 114 -8.73 -3.23 -0.40
C SER A 114 -8.41 -3.23 1.10
N GLY A 115 -8.96 -4.17 1.88
CA GLY A 115 -8.74 -4.28 3.31
C GLY A 115 -9.69 -3.44 4.18
N GLU A 116 -10.85 -3.01 3.63
CA GLU A 116 -11.86 -2.27 4.39
C GLU A 116 -12.35 -3.08 5.58
N GLY A 117 -12.42 -2.44 6.75
CA GLY A 117 -12.79 -3.07 8.01
C GLY A 117 -11.69 -3.95 8.64
N GLY A 118 -10.50 -4.01 8.05
CA GLY A 118 -9.36 -4.75 8.60
C GLY A 118 -8.75 -4.10 9.84
N SER A 119 -9.00 -2.80 10.03
CA SER A 119 -8.61 -2.03 11.22
C SER A 119 -9.83 -1.36 11.85
N GLY A 120 -9.70 -0.95 13.12
CA GLY A 120 -10.78 -0.30 13.86
C GLY A 120 -11.57 -1.24 14.77
N ALA A 121 -12.63 -0.71 15.38
CA ALA A 121 -13.51 -1.48 16.25
C ALA A 121 -14.49 -2.33 15.42
N GLY A 122 -14.83 -3.52 15.90
CA GLY A 122 -15.70 -4.46 15.18
C GLY A 122 -17.14 -3.98 14.89
N GLU A 123 -17.58 -2.91 15.53
CA GLU A 123 -18.88 -2.28 15.33
C GLU A 123 -18.79 -0.91 14.66
N GLU A 124 -17.58 -0.52 14.18
CA GLU A 124 -17.37 0.77 13.48
C GLU A 124 -18.09 0.72 12.13
N MET A 125 -19.05 1.61 11.97
CA MET A 125 -19.85 1.74 10.73
C MET A 125 -19.49 2.99 9.93
N THR A 126 -18.63 3.85 10.48
CA THR A 126 -18.19 5.04 9.79
C THR A 126 -17.11 4.67 8.78
N TRP A 127 -17.37 4.97 7.51
CA TRP A 127 -16.40 4.75 6.46
C TRP A 127 -15.29 5.82 6.52
N ASN A 128 -14.06 5.42 6.80
CA ASN A 128 -12.91 6.29 6.93
C ASN A 128 -11.61 5.56 6.59
N SER A 129 -10.56 6.34 6.31
CA SER A 129 -9.24 5.80 5.90
C SER A 129 -8.62 4.91 6.98
N PHE A 130 -8.83 5.20 8.25
CA PHE A 130 -8.25 4.43 9.36
C PHE A 130 -8.70 2.97 9.38
N CYS A 131 -9.91 2.67 8.91
CA CYS A 131 -10.49 1.32 8.94
C CYS A 131 -9.93 0.37 7.89
N PHE A 132 -9.12 0.85 6.95
CA PHE A 132 -8.45 0.00 5.97
C PHE A 132 -7.22 -0.68 6.54
N ASN A 133 -6.86 -1.85 5.99
CA ASN A 133 -5.62 -2.55 6.31
C ASN A 133 -5.21 -3.42 5.12
N ALA A 134 -4.22 -2.96 4.38
CA ALA A 134 -3.77 -3.61 3.15
C ALA A 134 -3.01 -4.90 3.42
N VAL A 135 -2.29 -4.99 4.53
CA VAL A 135 -1.33 -6.08 4.79
C VAL A 135 -1.86 -7.16 5.73
N ASP A 136 -3.03 -6.91 6.34
CA ASP A 136 -3.71 -7.87 7.21
C ASP A 136 -5.06 -8.30 6.63
N ASN A 137 -5.15 -8.35 5.30
CA ASN A 137 -6.30 -8.87 4.58
C ASN A 137 -6.00 -10.24 3.96
N TYR A 138 -7.04 -10.94 3.55
CA TYR A 138 -6.96 -12.31 3.04
C TYR A 138 -6.02 -12.43 1.83
N ALA A 139 -6.02 -11.46 0.94
CA ALA A 139 -5.29 -11.50 -0.32
C ALA A 139 -3.77 -11.33 -0.10
N TYR A 140 -3.38 -10.33 0.70
CA TYR A 140 -1.99 -10.13 1.06
C TYR A 140 -1.43 -11.28 1.89
N MET A 141 -2.21 -11.78 2.86
CA MET A 141 -1.82 -12.93 3.68
C MET A 141 -1.62 -14.19 2.84
N ALA A 142 -2.52 -14.46 1.88
CA ALA A 142 -2.36 -15.58 0.94
C ALA A 142 -1.09 -15.45 0.09
N ALA A 143 -0.80 -14.25 -0.44
CA ALA A 143 0.43 -14.00 -1.19
C ALA A 143 1.67 -14.23 -0.34
N LYS A 144 1.66 -13.77 0.90
CA LYS A 144 2.75 -13.97 1.87
C LYS A 144 3.00 -15.46 2.15
N GLU A 145 1.95 -16.23 2.42
CA GLU A 145 2.05 -17.67 2.68
C GLU A 145 2.56 -18.44 1.45
N LEU A 146 2.20 -17.99 0.25
CA LEU A 146 2.66 -18.59 -1.01
C LEU A 146 4.07 -18.14 -1.42
N GLY A 147 4.68 -17.19 -0.73
CA GLY A 147 5.92 -16.56 -1.14
C GLY A 147 5.81 -15.85 -2.49
N ALA A 148 4.63 -15.33 -2.82
CA ALA A 148 4.33 -14.65 -4.07
C ALA A 148 4.57 -13.16 -3.97
N VAL A 149 4.98 -12.53 -5.09
CA VAL A 149 4.81 -11.09 -5.26
C VAL A 149 3.34 -10.78 -5.43
N TYR A 150 2.86 -9.82 -4.65
CA TYR A 150 1.48 -9.41 -4.60
C TYR A 150 1.23 -8.17 -5.44
N ASN A 151 0.21 -8.22 -6.29
CA ASN A 151 -0.34 -7.09 -7.00
C ASN A 151 -1.84 -7.01 -6.72
N CYS A 152 -2.30 -5.86 -6.24
CA CYS A 152 -3.71 -5.64 -5.90
C CYS A 152 -4.30 -4.56 -6.80
N ILE A 153 -5.41 -4.88 -7.44
CA ILE A 153 -6.24 -3.94 -8.19
C ILE A 153 -7.62 -3.96 -7.56
N SER A 154 -7.85 -3.05 -6.64
CA SER A 154 -9.10 -3.05 -5.87
C SER A 154 -9.58 -1.65 -5.56
N GLN A 155 -10.88 -1.48 -5.54
CA GLN A 155 -11.52 -0.20 -5.24
C GLN A 155 -12.81 -0.41 -4.46
N SER A 156 -12.92 0.26 -3.31
CA SER A 156 -14.13 0.21 -2.48
C SER A 156 -15.35 0.67 -3.25
N GLY A 157 -16.43 -0.09 -3.13
CA GLY A 157 -17.70 0.20 -3.78
C GLY A 157 -17.77 -0.14 -5.28
N TRP A 158 -16.67 -0.60 -5.91
CA TRP A 158 -16.64 -0.91 -7.33
C TRP A 158 -16.79 -2.42 -7.57
N GLY A 159 -17.70 -2.77 -8.47
CA GLY A 159 -17.94 -4.13 -8.91
C GLY A 159 -17.44 -4.40 -10.32
N VAL A 160 -17.80 -5.56 -10.87
CA VAL A 160 -17.45 -5.95 -12.26
C VAL A 160 -18.28 -5.20 -13.27
N PHE A 161 -19.54 -4.87 -12.97
CA PHE A 161 -20.48 -4.23 -13.88
C PHE A 161 -20.75 -2.76 -13.53
N CYS A 162 -20.95 -2.46 -12.26
CA CYS A 162 -21.20 -1.10 -11.77
C CYS A 162 -20.73 -0.96 -10.33
N SER A 163 -20.72 0.28 -9.80
CA SER A 163 -20.53 0.52 -8.36
C SER A 163 -21.75 0.05 -7.54
N TRP A 164 -21.60 0.04 -6.23
CA TRP A 164 -22.69 -0.28 -5.30
C TRP A 164 -23.89 0.68 -5.42
N GLU A 165 -23.67 1.89 -5.94
CA GLU A 165 -24.72 2.87 -6.27
C GLU A 165 -25.35 2.66 -7.65
N GLY A 166 -24.89 1.68 -8.43
CA GLY A 166 -25.38 1.39 -9.77
C GLY A 166 -24.73 2.22 -10.87
N ASN A 167 -23.62 2.91 -10.61
CA ASN A 167 -22.92 3.69 -11.61
C ASN A 167 -22.00 2.78 -12.46
N GLU A 168 -22.36 2.56 -13.71
CA GLU A 168 -21.60 1.73 -14.67
C GLU A 168 -20.24 2.32 -15.05
N GLN A 169 -20.02 3.63 -14.85
CA GLN A 169 -18.71 4.25 -15.06
C GLN A 169 -17.72 3.99 -13.93
N GLN A 170 -18.17 3.39 -12.85
CA GLN A 170 -17.37 2.99 -11.70
C GLN A 170 -17.35 1.45 -11.59
N ALA A 171 -16.83 0.83 -12.64
CA ALA A 171 -16.61 -0.61 -12.70
C ALA A 171 -15.12 -0.93 -12.89
N ILE A 172 -14.62 -1.93 -12.19
CA ILE A 172 -13.19 -2.28 -12.19
C ILE A 172 -12.64 -2.57 -13.60
N PRO A 173 -13.36 -3.28 -14.51
CA PRO A 173 -12.85 -3.57 -15.84
C PRO A 173 -12.51 -2.34 -16.68
N LEU A 174 -13.16 -1.20 -16.45
CA LEU A 174 -12.89 0.05 -17.16
C LEU A 174 -11.52 0.64 -16.83
N TYR A 175 -10.97 0.31 -15.69
CA TYR A 175 -9.73 0.87 -15.15
C TYR A 175 -8.60 -0.15 -15.05
N TYR A 176 -8.91 -1.42 -15.25
CA TYR A 176 -7.93 -2.50 -15.15
C TYR A 176 -6.76 -2.30 -16.12
N GLU A 177 -7.06 -2.01 -17.38
CA GLU A 177 -6.04 -1.81 -18.39
C GLU A 177 -5.20 -0.54 -18.17
N LEU A 178 -5.75 0.47 -17.48
CA LEU A 178 -5.05 1.72 -17.18
C LEU A 178 -3.98 1.54 -16.08
N SER A 179 -4.06 0.47 -15.31
CA SER A 179 -3.08 0.15 -14.27
C SER A 179 -1.82 -0.54 -14.81
N LEU A 180 -1.80 -0.87 -16.09
CA LEU A 180 -0.66 -1.53 -16.76
C LEU A 180 0.27 -0.54 -17.48
N ILE A 181 -0.02 0.76 -17.41
CA ILE A 181 0.77 1.85 -17.97
C ILE A 181 1.51 2.53 -16.83
#